data_79f11e9c926a12544c7c3d1281a6d0d9
#
_entry.id   79f11e9c926a12544c7c3d1281a6d0d9
#
_cell.length_a   1.000
_cell.length_b   1.000
_cell.length_c   1.000
_cell.angle_alpha   90.00
_cell.angle_beta   90.00
_cell.angle_gamma   90.00
#
_symmetry.space_group_name_H-M   'P 1'
#
loop_
_entity.id
_entity.type
_entity.pdbx_description
1 polymer ?
#
loop_
_entity_poly.entity_id
_entity_poly.type
_entity_poly.pdbx_seq_one_letter_code
_entity_poly.pdbx_strand_id
1 'polypeptide(L)'
;MDKIKIVDLEVFANHGVFEEEQKLGQKFLVDAVLYTSTRVAGKKDNLEESINYGDIAARITKFLQENTFQLIEAAAEKLAEDLLLYTKGLEQLTLEIKKPWAPVGLPLKTVSVEITRGWHEAYIAFGSNMGEKMGYIQ
;
A
#
# COMPACT_ATOMS: atom_id res chain seq x y z
N MET A 1 4.59 18.17 -6.23
CA MET A 1 3.70 17.03 -6.42
C MET A 1 2.65 17.03 -5.33
N ASP A 2 1.43 16.74 -5.70
CA ASP A 2 0.34 16.77 -4.73
C ASP A 2 0.15 15.41 -4.10
N LYS A 3 -0.72 15.35 -3.09
CA LYS A 3 -0.95 14.11 -2.35
C LYS A 3 -2.44 13.85 -2.22
N ILE A 4 -2.83 12.61 -2.47
CA ILE A 4 -4.16 12.11 -2.12
C ILE A 4 -3.92 11.13 -0.98
N LYS A 5 -4.66 11.27 0.12
CA LYS A 5 -4.41 10.45 1.30
C LYS A 5 -5.61 9.60 1.65
N ILE A 6 -5.35 8.33 1.93
CA ILE A 6 -6.30 7.40 2.51
C ILE A 6 -5.79 7.12 3.90
N VAL A 7 -6.61 7.34 4.92
CA VAL A 7 -6.17 7.27 6.32
C VAL A 7 -7.02 6.26 7.07
N ASP A 8 -6.34 5.32 7.74
CA ASP A 8 -6.96 4.32 8.61
C ASP A 8 -8.03 3.50 7.90
N LEU A 9 -7.70 3.04 6.69
CA LEU A 9 -8.55 2.08 5.99
C LEU A 9 -8.52 0.77 6.78
N GLU A 10 -9.65 0.32 7.25
CA GLU A 10 -9.72 -0.87 8.07
C GLU A 10 -9.86 -2.10 7.19
N VAL A 11 -8.97 -3.06 7.37
CA VAL A 11 -8.98 -4.31 6.61
C VAL A 11 -8.82 -5.46 7.58
N PHE A 12 -9.75 -6.41 7.56
CA PHE A 12 -9.61 -7.64 8.33
C PHE A 12 -8.87 -8.65 7.46
N ALA A 13 -7.70 -9.09 7.91
CA ALA A 13 -6.84 -9.94 7.08
C ALA A 13 -6.03 -10.89 7.97
N ASN A 14 -5.26 -11.76 7.33
CA ASN A 14 -4.65 -12.91 8.01
C ASN A 14 -3.13 -12.90 7.88
N HIS A 15 -2.50 -11.83 8.38
CA HIS A 15 -1.05 -11.69 8.32
C HIS A 15 -0.45 -11.83 9.70
N GLY A 16 0.67 -12.51 9.80
CA GLY A 16 1.40 -12.64 11.05
C GLY A 16 2.27 -13.87 11.03
N VAL A 17 3.24 -13.89 11.94
CA VAL A 17 4.16 -15.02 12.08
C VAL A 17 3.47 -16.20 12.75
N PHE A 18 2.60 -15.92 13.72
CA PHE A 18 1.92 -17.00 14.47
C PHE A 18 0.81 -17.61 13.64
N GLU A 19 0.66 -18.92 13.78
CA GLU A 19 -0.38 -19.66 13.08
C GLU A 19 -1.76 -19.12 13.41
N GLU A 20 -1.98 -18.75 14.67
CA GLU A 20 -3.27 -18.21 15.12
C GLU A 20 -3.62 -16.94 14.38
N GLU A 21 -2.63 -16.08 14.12
CA GLU A 21 -2.85 -14.85 13.37
C GLU A 21 -3.31 -15.16 11.96
N GLN A 22 -2.72 -16.18 11.35
CA GLN A 22 -3.05 -16.54 9.98
C GLN A 22 -4.40 -17.23 9.87
N LYS A 23 -4.80 -17.96 10.90
CA LYS A 23 -6.07 -18.67 10.88
C LYS A 23 -7.24 -17.79 11.27
N LEU A 24 -7.08 -17.04 12.35
CA LEU A 24 -8.19 -16.24 12.89
C LEU A 24 -8.31 -14.88 12.27
N GLY A 25 -7.20 -14.33 11.83
CA GLY A 25 -7.19 -13.00 11.26
C GLY A 25 -7.29 -11.92 12.32
N GLN A 26 -7.09 -10.68 11.89
CA GLN A 26 -7.22 -9.55 12.79
C GLN A 26 -7.37 -8.27 11.97
N LYS A 27 -7.69 -7.18 12.67
CA LYS A 27 -7.85 -5.88 12.04
C LYS A 27 -6.49 -5.27 11.76
N PHE A 28 -6.35 -4.78 10.54
CA PHE A 28 -5.22 -3.94 10.14
C PHE A 28 -5.76 -2.58 9.73
N LEU A 29 -4.96 -1.53 9.91
CA LEU A 29 -5.31 -0.20 9.44
C LEU A 29 -4.24 0.22 8.43
N VAL A 30 -4.67 0.74 7.30
CA VAL A 30 -3.75 1.09 6.22
C VAL A 30 -3.88 2.55 5.89
N ASP A 31 -2.73 3.24 5.88
CA ASP A 31 -2.65 4.60 5.34
C ASP A 31 -1.93 4.53 4.01
N ALA A 32 -2.43 5.25 3.04
CA ALA A 32 -1.77 5.38 1.75
C ALA A 32 -1.70 6.85 1.37
N VAL A 33 -0.51 7.31 1.03
CA VAL A 33 -0.31 8.65 0.49
C VAL A 33 0.08 8.47 -0.97
N LEU A 34 -0.78 8.96 -1.86
CA LEU A 34 -0.62 8.80 -3.29
C LEU A 34 -0.08 10.10 -3.85
N TYR A 35 1.15 10.08 -4.35
CA TYR A 35 1.80 11.27 -4.88
C TYR A 35 1.53 11.35 -6.37
N THR A 36 0.85 12.41 -6.77
CA THR A 36 0.44 12.60 -8.16
C THR A 36 0.13 14.08 -8.34
N SER A 37 -0.04 14.50 -9.58
CA SER A 37 -0.49 15.86 -9.83
C SER A 37 -2.01 15.87 -9.84
N THR A 38 -2.61 16.74 -9.02
CA THR A 38 -4.07 16.88 -9.00
C THR A 38 -4.53 18.13 -9.72
N ARG A 39 -3.61 18.84 -10.38
CA ARG A 39 -3.92 20.14 -10.96
C ARG A 39 -4.96 20.06 -12.06
N VAL A 40 -4.78 19.14 -13.01
CA VAL A 40 -5.69 19.03 -14.14
C VAL A 40 -7.07 18.58 -13.69
N ALA A 41 -7.10 17.56 -12.84
CA ALA A 41 -8.37 17.07 -12.30
C ALA A 41 -9.10 18.18 -11.56
N GLY A 42 -8.37 18.96 -10.76
CA GLY A 42 -8.97 20.04 -9.98
C GLY A 42 -9.50 21.17 -10.84
N LYS A 43 -8.77 21.51 -11.91
CA LYS A 43 -9.20 22.58 -12.79
C LYS A 43 -10.39 22.17 -13.65
N LYS A 44 -10.44 20.91 -14.08
CA LYS A 44 -11.48 20.43 -14.98
C LYS A 44 -12.64 19.76 -14.27
N ASP A 45 -12.46 19.47 -12.97
CA ASP A 45 -13.46 18.72 -12.19
C ASP A 45 -13.78 17.41 -12.90
N ASN A 46 -12.73 16.67 -13.28
CA ASN A 46 -12.88 15.48 -14.09
C ASN A 46 -12.15 14.31 -13.42
N LEU A 47 -12.90 13.29 -13.03
CA LEU A 47 -12.36 12.11 -12.36
C LEU A 47 -11.33 11.39 -13.23
N GLU A 48 -11.51 11.40 -14.54
CA GLU A 48 -10.59 10.69 -15.42
C GLU A 48 -9.18 11.27 -15.40
N GLU A 49 -9.03 12.50 -14.92
CA GLU A 49 -7.72 13.13 -14.79
C GLU A 49 -7.13 12.91 -13.40
N SER A 50 -7.77 12.11 -12.57
CA SER A 50 -7.36 11.89 -11.19
C SER A 50 -7.21 10.40 -10.94
N ILE A 51 -6.59 10.09 -9.78
CA ILE A 51 -6.58 8.72 -9.28
C ILE A 51 -7.88 8.52 -8.50
N ASN A 52 -8.59 7.45 -8.82
CA ASN A 52 -9.83 7.12 -8.12
C ASN A 52 -9.48 6.44 -6.79
N TYR A 53 -9.52 7.19 -5.70
CA TYR A 53 -9.11 6.65 -4.40
C TYR A 53 -10.06 5.56 -3.90
N GLY A 54 -11.31 5.57 -4.33
CA GLY A 54 -12.21 4.47 -3.98
C GLY A 54 -11.76 3.16 -4.58
N ASP A 55 -11.28 3.21 -5.82
CA ASP A 55 -10.73 2.05 -6.50
C ASP A 55 -9.46 1.56 -5.80
N ILE A 56 -8.62 2.49 -5.37
CA ILE A 56 -7.39 2.15 -4.66
C ILE A 56 -7.71 1.49 -3.32
N ALA A 57 -8.67 2.05 -2.57
CA ALA A 57 -9.05 1.48 -1.28
C ALA A 57 -9.59 0.07 -1.45
N ALA A 58 -10.41 -0.16 -2.48
CA ALA A 58 -10.94 -1.49 -2.75
C ALA A 58 -9.82 -2.46 -3.12
N ARG A 59 -8.85 -1.99 -3.89
CA ARG A 59 -7.74 -2.84 -4.30
C ARG A 59 -6.82 -3.20 -3.13
N ILE A 60 -6.55 -2.24 -2.24
CA ILE A 60 -5.78 -2.50 -1.02
C ILE A 60 -6.47 -3.59 -0.20
N THR A 61 -7.77 -3.44 0.00
CA THR A 61 -8.55 -4.39 0.80
C THR A 61 -8.47 -5.79 0.19
N LYS A 62 -8.74 -5.89 -1.10
CA LYS A 62 -8.74 -7.17 -1.79
C LYS A 62 -7.37 -7.82 -1.76
N PHE A 63 -6.33 -7.03 -2.02
CA PHE A 63 -4.96 -7.56 -2.04
C PHE A 63 -4.58 -8.15 -0.70
N LEU A 64 -4.86 -7.44 0.38
CA LEU A 64 -4.48 -7.90 1.73
C LEU A 64 -5.33 -9.08 2.18
N GLN A 65 -6.56 -9.19 1.69
CA GLN A 65 -7.41 -10.32 2.05
C GLN A 65 -7.12 -11.58 1.25
N GLU A 66 -6.63 -11.42 0.04
CA GLU A 66 -6.35 -12.58 -0.83
C GLU A 66 -4.95 -13.13 -0.67
N ASN A 67 -4.09 -12.45 0.06
CA ASN A 67 -2.71 -12.90 0.28
C ASN A 67 -2.42 -12.95 1.76
N THR A 68 -1.63 -13.92 2.18
CA THR A 68 -1.24 -14.07 3.58
C THR A 68 0.26 -13.95 3.68
N PHE A 69 0.72 -13.00 4.48
CA PHE A 69 2.15 -12.77 4.69
C PHE A 69 2.49 -12.97 6.17
N GLN A 70 3.69 -13.44 6.43
CA GLN A 70 4.14 -13.55 7.82
C GLN A 70 4.49 -12.20 8.39
N LEU A 71 5.03 -11.31 7.57
CA LEU A 71 5.52 -10.01 8.03
C LEU A 71 4.70 -8.91 7.36
N ILE A 72 4.34 -7.88 8.14
CA ILE A 72 3.70 -6.72 7.54
C ILE A 72 4.66 -5.96 6.63
N GLU A 73 5.96 -6.11 6.83
CA GLU A 73 6.97 -5.57 5.91
C GLU A 73 6.77 -6.15 4.51
N ALA A 74 6.55 -7.47 4.44
CA ALA A 74 6.33 -8.12 3.15
C ALA A 74 5.01 -7.67 2.53
N ALA A 75 3.98 -7.55 3.36
CA ALA A 75 2.68 -7.06 2.89
C ALA A 75 2.82 -5.67 2.29
N ALA A 76 3.57 -4.79 2.95
CA ALA A 76 3.76 -3.42 2.49
C ALA A 76 4.52 -3.38 1.17
N GLU A 77 5.62 -4.15 1.05
CA GLU A 77 6.40 -4.17 -0.18
C GLU A 77 5.59 -4.68 -1.36
N LYS A 78 4.90 -5.80 -1.16
CA LYS A 78 4.14 -6.39 -2.26
C LYS A 78 2.94 -5.54 -2.65
N LEU A 79 2.29 -4.92 -1.67
CA LEU A 79 1.18 -4.03 -1.95
C LEU A 79 1.65 -2.78 -2.69
N ALA A 80 2.79 -2.22 -2.29
CA ALA A 80 3.33 -1.04 -2.96
C ALA A 80 3.64 -1.35 -4.42
N GLU A 81 4.25 -2.48 -4.67
CA GLU A 81 4.55 -2.92 -6.03
C GLU A 81 3.27 -3.06 -6.85
N ASP A 82 2.27 -3.71 -6.28
CA ASP A 82 1.00 -3.92 -6.97
C ASP A 82 0.34 -2.59 -7.32
N LEU A 83 0.30 -1.65 -6.37
CA LEU A 83 -0.37 -0.37 -6.59
C LEU A 83 0.37 0.49 -7.61
N LEU A 84 1.71 0.49 -7.58
CA LEU A 84 2.49 1.26 -8.55
C LEU A 84 2.30 0.72 -9.95
N LEU A 85 2.22 -0.58 -10.11
CA LEU A 85 2.01 -1.19 -11.41
C LEU A 85 0.60 -1.01 -11.93
N TYR A 86 -0.38 -1.02 -11.02
CA TYR A 86 -1.78 -0.95 -11.39
C TYR A 86 -2.25 0.47 -11.69
N THR A 87 -1.74 1.45 -10.95
CA THR A 87 -2.34 2.77 -10.91
C THR A 87 -1.65 3.72 -11.87
N LYS A 88 -2.37 4.09 -12.91
CA LYS A 88 -1.84 5.06 -13.87
C LYS A 88 -1.77 6.44 -13.21
N GLY A 89 -0.66 7.13 -13.40
CA GLY A 89 -0.47 8.47 -12.85
C GLY A 89 0.08 8.51 -11.45
N LEU A 90 0.25 7.35 -10.82
CA LEU A 90 0.85 7.30 -9.50
C LEU A 90 2.36 7.29 -9.64
N GLU A 91 3.02 8.31 -9.07
CA GLU A 91 4.46 8.45 -9.23
C GLU A 91 5.23 7.94 -8.04
N GLN A 92 4.65 8.07 -6.87
CA GLN A 92 5.29 7.67 -5.63
C GLN A 92 4.19 7.37 -4.62
N LEU A 93 4.48 6.51 -3.68
CA LEU A 93 3.49 6.02 -2.74
C LEU A 93 4.15 5.83 -1.39
N THR A 94 3.50 6.32 -0.34
CA THR A 94 3.86 5.99 1.04
C THR A 94 2.75 5.10 1.59
N LEU A 95 3.12 3.92 2.07
CA LEU A 95 2.17 3.01 2.69
C LEU A 95 2.57 2.80 4.14
N GLU A 96 1.58 2.84 5.02
CA GLU A 96 1.80 2.42 6.41
C GLU A 96 0.78 1.34 6.73
N ILE A 97 1.24 0.17 7.14
CA ILE A 97 0.37 -0.91 7.58
C ILE A 97 0.49 -1.00 9.09
N LYS A 98 -0.63 -0.80 9.78
CA LYS A 98 -0.71 -0.78 11.23
C LYS A 98 -1.38 -2.05 11.73
N LYS A 99 -0.82 -2.58 12.81
CA LYS A 99 -1.30 -3.84 13.40
C LYS A 99 -1.64 -3.55 14.86
N PRO A 100 -2.85 -3.00 15.12
CA PRO A 100 -3.21 -2.58 16.49
C PRO A 100 -3.25 -3.75 17.47
N TRP A 101 -3.55 -4.95 17.00
CA TRP A 101 -3.68 -6.12 17.85
C TRP A 101 -2.45 -7.01 17.79
N ALA A 102 -1.26 -6.41 17.51
CA ALA A 102 -0.03 -7.18 17.47
C ALA A 102 0.17 -7.91 18.81
N PRO A 103 0.44 -9.22 18.77
CA PRO A 103 0.53 -10.01 20.01
C PRO A 103 1.88 -9.81 20.68
N VAL A 104 2.12 -8.60 21.18
CA VAL A 104 3.38 -8.22 21.82
C VAL A 104 3.35 -8.52 23.32
N GLY A 105 2.15 -8.55 23.91
CA GLY A 105 2.03 -8.80 25.34
C GLY A 105 2.29 -7.59 26.21
N LEU A 106 2.37 -6.41 25.60
CA LEU A 106 2.62 -5.16 26.31
C LEU A 106 1.64 -4.10 25.82
N PRO A 107 1.27 -3.13 26.68
CA PRO A 107 0.31 -2.13 26.30
C PRO A 107 0.94 -1.15 25.31
N LEU A 108 0.35 -1.10 24.10
CA LEU A 108 0.76 -0.15 23.07
C LEU A 108 -0.43 0.07 22.15
N LYS A 109 -0.38 1.15 21.39
CA LYS A 109 -1.48 1.48 20.50
C LYS A 109 -1.44 0.63 19.24
N THR A 110 -0.28 0.48 18.66
CA THR A 110 -0.14 -0.26 17.41
C THR A 110 1.33 -0.52 17.14
N VAL A 111 1.59 -1.52 16.31
CA VAL A 111 2.88 -1.71 15.66
C VAL A 111 2.64 -1.42 14.19
N SER A 112 3.54 -0.71 13.53
CA SER A 112 3.35 -0.41 12.13
C SER A 112 4.65 -0.43 11.36
N VAL A 113 4.52 -0.55 10.05
CA VAL A 113 5.63 -0.43 9.11
C VAL A 113 5.22 0.61 8.09
N GLU A 114 6.06 1.59 7.85
CA GLU A 114 5.80 2.62 6.86
C GLU A 114 6.93 2.60 5.84
N ILE A 115 6.58 2.53 4.56
CA ILE A 115 7.56 2.55 3.47
C ILE A 115 7.14 3.57 2.43
N THR A 116 8.13 4.10 1.70
CA THR A 116 7.88 4.99 0.58
C THR A 116 8.58 4.40 -0.64
N ARG A 117 7.82 4.22 -1.73
CA ARG A 117 8.33 3.65 -2.97
C ARG A 117 7.86 4.49 -4.14
N GLY A 118 8.73 4.65 -5.12
CA GLY A 118 8.40 5.39 -6.33
C GLY A 118 9.05 4.71 -7.51
N TRP A 119 8.77 5.20 -8.71
CA TRP A 119 9.28 4.51 -9.89
C TRP A 119 10.80 4.46 -9.93
N HIS A 120 11.48 5.53 -9.52
CA HIS A 120 12.93 5.50 -9.47
C HIS A 120 13.44 4.55 -8.40
N GLU A 121 12.84 4.62 -7.22
CA GLU A 121 13.24 3.77 -6.10
C GLU A 121 12.73 2.37 -6.30
N ALA A 122 11.51 2.25 -6.84
CA ALA A 122 10.90 0.94 -7.05
C ALA A 122 11.66 0.15 -8.09
N TYR A 123 12.20 0.82 -9.08
CA TYR A 123 13.00 0.12 -10.07
C TYR A 123 14.15 -0.63 -9.39
N ILE A 124 14.83 0.04 -8.48
CA ILE A 124 15.92 -0.57 -7.75
C ILE A 124 15.40 -1.64 -6.81
N ALA A 125 14.30 -1.36 -6.13
CA ALA A 125 13.71 -2.29 -5.17
C ALA A 125 13.20 -3.55 -5.86
N PHE A 126 12.70 -3.42 -7.09
CA PHE A 126 12.21 -4.58 -7.82
C PHE A 126 13.36 -5.41 -8.39
N GLY A 127 14.56 -5.03 -8.07
CA GLY A 127 15.69 -5.84 -8.41
C GLY A 127 16.04 -5.79 -9.85
N SER A 128 15.72 -4.78 -10.48
CA SER A 128 16.06 -4.57 -11.86
C SER A 128 15.68 -5.71 -12.75
N ASN A 129 15.24 -6.76 -12.17
CA ASN A 129 14.86 -7.82 -13.02
C ASN A 129 13.61 -7.53 -13.68
N MET A 130 13.00 -6.51 -13.27
CA MET A 130 11.93 -6.19 -14.03
C MET A 130 12.37 -5.44 -15.14
N GLY A 131 13.24 -5.27 -15.01
CA GLY A 131 13.48 -4.67 -15.67
C GLY A 131 13.56 -4.08 -16.50
N GLU A 132 13.87 -4.09 -16.60
CA GLU A 132 14.03 -3.44 -17.30
C GLU A 132 13.05 -3.07 -18.04
N LYS A 133 12.26 -2.93 -17.74
CA LYS A 133 11.27 -2.55 -18.25
C LYS A 133 10.79 -1.45 -18.06
N MET A 134 11.04 -1.13 -17.75
CA MET A 134 10.69 -0.35 -17.43
C MET A 134 11.02 0.58 -17.40
N GLY A 135 11.29 0.78 -17.48
CA GLY A 135 11.74 1.55 -17.26
C GLY A 135 11.70 1.82 -16.51
N TYR A 136 11.49 1.23 -15.76
CA TYR A 136 11.56 1.02 -14.92
C TYR A 136 11.48 0.82 -14.46
N ILE A 137 11.08 0.35 -14.13
CA ILE A 137 11.04 0.05 -13.38
C ILE A 137 11.57 -0.25 -13.32
N GLN A 138 11.91 -0.49 -13.15
CA GLN A 138 12.40 -0.88 -13.11
C GLN A 138 12.53 -0.82 -13.04
#